data_7f483ff9e2bf054a85ebbc99a6687fcc
#
_entry.id   7f483ff9e2bf054a85ebbc99a6687fcc
#
_cell.length_a   1.000
_cell.length_b   1.000
_cell.length_c   1.000
_cell.angle_alpha   90.00
_cell.angle_beta   90.00
_cell.angle_gamma   90.00
#
_symmetry.space_group_name_H-M   'P 1'
#
loop_
_entity.id
_entity.type
_entity.pdbx_description
1 polymer ?
#
loop_
_entity_poly.entity_id
_entity_poly.type
_entity_poly.pdbx_seq_one_letter_code
_entity_poly.pdbx_strand_id
1 'polypeptide(L)'
;MRHRKNTVKLGRTAEHRDALLANQALSLIEHGRIKTTLAKAKAVRPIAEKLVTLAKRGGLHAQRTALAQLRNNSTRTVKAVSKLFSEIGPRSASRPGGYTRIVKLGPRQSDSAPMAYIEWVDIAVVEEDAPVAEPAKAEKAPKEAPKKAAKAKKEDEAAE
;
A
#
# COMPACT_ATOMS: atom_id res chain seq x y z
N MET A 1 28.80 20.78 -13.37
CA MET A 1 27.71 21.60 -12.79
C MET A 1 26.39 20.84 -12.82
N ARG A 2 25.55 20.93 -11.78
CA ARG A 2 24.25 20.20 -11.70
C ARG A 2 23.04 20.99 -12.26
N HIS A 3 23.17 22.22 -12.68
CA HIS A 3 22.09 23.03 -13.25
C HIS A 3 20.70 22.83 -12.62
N ARG A 4 20.60 22.73 -11.29
CA ARG A 4 19.38 22.45 -10.52
C ARG A 4 18.64 21.13 -10.88
N LYS A 5 19.33 20.16 -11.50
CA LYS A 5 18.75 18.86 -11.79
C LYS A 5 18.59 18.06 -10.48
N ASN A 6 17.34 17.88 -10.05
CA ASN A 6 16.98 17.17 -8.81
C ASN A 6 16.55 15.72 -9.09
N THR A 7 17.14 15.08 -10.10
CA THR A 7 16.79 13.73 -10.48
C THR A 7 17.54 12.72 -9.62
N VAL A 8 16.82 11.92 -8.85
CA VAL A 8 17.38 10.81 -8.07
C VAL A 8 17.44 9.57 -8.95
N LYS A 9 18.66 9.06 -9.24
CA LYS A 9 18.85 7.93 -10.18
C LYS A 9 18.42 6.57 -9.60
N LEU A 10 18.49 6.37 -8.29
CA LEU A 10 18.13 5.13 -7.58
C LEU A 10 18.85 3.86 -8.08
N GLY A 11 20.05 4.01 -8.70
CA GLY A 11 20.78 2.88 -9.29
C GLY A 11 20.04 2.19 -10.46
N ARG A 12 19.18 2.92 -11.22
CA ARG A 12 18.33 2.36 -12.27
C ARG A 12 18.45 3.12 -13.58
N THR A 13 18.18 2.43 -14.70
CA THR A 13 17.96 3.06 -16.00
C THR A 13 16.75 4.01 -15.94
N ALA A 14 16.63 4.93 -16.90
CA ALA A 14 15.55 5.92 -16.91
C ALA A 14 14.15 5.24 -16.91
N GLU A 15 13.95 4.29 -17.81
CA GLU A 15 12.68 3.57 -17.97
C GLU A 15 12.28 2.78 -16.71
N HIS A 16 13.24 2.02 -16.14
CA HIS A 16 13.01 1.24 -14.92
C HIS A 16 12.72 2.15 -13.71
N ARG A 17 13.36 3.30 -13.61
CA ARG A 17 13.10 4.29 -12.56
C ARG A 17 11.71 4.87 -12.69
N ASP A 18 11.32 5.26 -13.90
CA ASP A 18 10.02 5.86 -14.16
C ASP A 18 8.89 4.84 -13.89
N ALA A 19 9.06 3.58 -14.30
CA ALA A 19 8.11 2.51 -13.99
C ALA A 19 8.01 2.26 -12.47
N LEU A 20 9.14 2.27 -11.75
CA LEU A 20 9.15 2.13 -10.29
C LEU A 20 8.36 3.26 -9.62
N LEU A 21 8.58 4.50 -10.02
CA LEU A 21 7.92 5.66 -9.42
C LEU A 21 6.42 5.69 -9.74
N ALA A 22 6.03 5.32 -10.97
CA ALA A 22 4.64 5.17 -11.36
C ALA A 22 3.92 4.09 -10.52
N ASN A 23 4.54 2.91 -10.38
CA ASN A 23 3.98 1.82 -9.57
C ASN A 23 3.86 2.19 -8.08
N GLN A 24 4.83 2.91 -7.53
CA GLN A 24 4.75 3.38 -6.13
C GLN A 24 3.65 4.44 -5.95
N ALA A 25 3.50 5.36 -6.90
CA ALA A 25 2.41 6.34 -6.87
C ALA A 25 1.04 5.64 -6.96
N LEU A 26 0.93 4.63 -7.83
CA LEU A 26 -0.27 3.80 -7.97
C LEU A 26 -0.63 3.11 -6.64
N SER A 27 0.34 2.42 -6.04
CA SER A 27 0.14 1.76 -4.74
C SER A 27 -0.23 2.76 -3.63
N LEU A 28 0.34 3.97 -3.65
CA LEU A 28 -0.02 5.02 -2.68
C LEU A 28 -1.48 5.48 -2.84
N ILE A 29 -1.99 5.57 -4.07
CA ILE A 29 -3.40 5.93 -4.33
C ILE A 29 -4.33 4.81 -3.85
N GLU A 30 -3.97 3.56 -4.06
CA GLU A 30 -4.78 2.40 -3.68
C GLU A 30 -4.88 2.23 -2.17
N HIS A 31 -3.73 2.22 -1.49
CA HIS A 31 -3.63 1.87 -0.07
C HIS A 31 -3.63 3.08 0.86
N GLY A 32 -3.47 4.30 0.35
CA GLY A 32 -3.38 5.51 1.18
C GLY A 32 -2.04 5.70 1.89
N ARG A 33 -1.36 4.60 2.27
CA ARG A 33 -0.07 4.55 2.97
C ARG A 33 0.76 3.40 2.44
N ILE A 34 2.06 3.63 2.19
CA ILE A 34 2.98 2.58 1.77
C ILE A 34 4.29 2.65 2.54
N LYS A 35 4.86 1.48 2.88
CA LYS A 35 6.18 1.33 3.49
C LYS A 35 7.24 1.15 2.41
N THR A 36 8.25 2.01 2.39
CA THR A 36 9.32 1.95 1.39
C THR A 36 10.63 2.53 1.95
N THR A 37 11.71 2.52 1.17
CA THR A 37 12.95 3.17 1.60
C THR A 37 12.81 4.70 1.52
N LEU A 38 13.48 5.40 2.42
CA LEU A 38 13.43 6.87 2.50
C LEU A 38 13.79 7.55 1.16
N ALA A 39 14.78 7.01 0.43
CA ALA A 39 15.18 7.54 -0.88
C ALA A 39 14.05 7.43 -1.92
N LYS A 40 13.35 6.29 -1.96
CA LYS A 40 12.21 6.06 -2.85
C LYS A 40 11.02 6.94 -2.45
N ALA A 41 10.70 7.05 -1.15
CA ALA A 41 9.65 7.93 -0.65
C ALA A 41 9.87 9.39 -1.07
N LYS A 42 11.10 9.90 -0.92
CA LYS A 42 11.47 11.25 -1.38
C LYS A 42 11.35 11.43 -2.90
N ALA A 43 11.64 10.38 -3.68
CA ALA A 43 11.55 10.44 -5.14
C ALA A 43 10.11 10.38 -5.68
N VAL A 44 9.23 9.63 -5.01
CA VAL A 44 7.81 9.49 -5.38
C VAL A 44 6.99 10.74 -5.01
N ARG A 45 7.34 11.41 -3.92
CA ARG A 45 6.59 12.56 -3.37
C ARG A 45 6.21 13.62 -4.43
N PRO A 46 7.13 14.14 -5.27
CA PRO A 46 6.76 15.14 -6.25
C PRO A 46 5.80 14.65 -7.33
N ILE A 47 5.84 13.36 -7.66
CA ILE A 47 4.91 12.75 -8.64
C ILE A 47 3.52 12.63 -8.01
N ALA A 48 3.44 12.11 -6.80
CA ALA A 48 2.18 11.98 -6.07
C ALA A 48 1.50 13.35 -5.87
N GLU A 49 2.24 14.37 -5.51
CA GLU A 49 1.71 15.73 -5.32
C GLU A 49 1.21 16.35 -6.64
N LYS A 50 1.89 16.10 -7.75
CA LYS A 50 1.41 16.54 -9.08
C LYS A 50 0.11 15.84 -9.46
N LEU A 51 -0.03 14.56 -9.16
CA LEU A 51 -1.27 13.81 -9.42
C LEU A 51 -2.45 14.38 -8.63
N VAL A 52 -2.26 14.74 -7.35
CA VAL A 52 -3.30 15.40 -6.55
C VAL A 52 -3.64 16.80 -7.13
N THR A 53 -2.65 17.54 -7.57
CA THR A 53 -2.88 18.85 -8.23
C THR A 53 -3.73 18.70 -9.50
N LEU A 54 -3.49 17.64 -10.30
CA LEU A 54 -4.32 17.33 -11.46
C LEU A 54 -5.74 16.94 -11.05
N ALA A 55 -5.90 16.14 -9.99
CA ALA A 55 -7.21 15.74 -9.47
C ALA A 55 -8.02 16.95 -8.98
N LYS A 56 -7.39 17.91 -8.30
CA LYS A 56 -8.02 19.16 -7.87
C LYS A 56 -8.45 20.05 -9.06
N ARG A 57 -7.68 20.04 -10.15
CA ARG A 57 -8.06 20.78 -11.36
C ARG A 57 -9.30 20.19 -12.02
N GLY A 58 -9.47 18.87 -11.94
CA GLY A 58 -10.60 18.16 -12.54
C GLY A 58 -10.58 18.12 -14.07
N GLY A 59 -11.65 17.58 -14.62
CA GLY A 59 -11.87 17.50 -16.06
C GLY A 59 -11.17 16.33 -16.76
N LEU A 60 -11.65 16.00 -17.96
CA LEU A 60 -11.20 14.86 -18.75
C LEU A 60 -9.70 14.95 -19.14
N HIS A 61 -9.25 16.17 -19.47
CA HIS A 61 -7.84 16.39 -19.82
C HIS A 61 -6.90 16.05 -18.65
N ALA A 62 -7.24 16.48 -17.44
CA ALA A 62 -6.46 16.17 -16.24
C ALA A 62 -6.43 14.66 -15.96
N GLN A 63 -7.56 13.95 -16.15
CA GLN A 63 -7.61 12.49 -16.02
C GLN A 63 -6.70 11.78 -17.03
N ARG A 64 -6.75 12.17 -18.30
CA ARG A 64 -5.87 11.62 -19.35
C ARG A 64 -4.40 11.91 -19.05
N THR A 65 -4.08 13.10 -18.54
CA THR A 65 -2.71 13.45 -18.15
C THR A 65 -2.23 12.62 -16.96
N ALA A 66 -3.09 12.36 -15.98
CA ALA A 66 -2.78 11.49 -14.83
C ALA A 66 -2.52 10.04 -15.28
N LEU A 67 -3.35 9.49 -16.17
CA LEU A 67 -3.14 8.17 -16.77
C LEU A 67 -1.79 8.09 -17.53
N ALA A 68 -1.47 9.11 -18.32
CA ALA A 68 -0.20 9.16 -19.04
C ALA A 68 1.01 9.22 -18.10
N GLN A 69 0.92 9.93 -16.97
CA GLN A 69 1.99 9.96 -15.95
C GLN A 69 2.19 8.62 -15.25
N LEU A 70 1.12 7.85 -15.03
CA LEU A 70 1.20 6.51 -14.46
C LEU A 70 1.67 5.45 -15.47
N ARG A 71 1.80 5.82 -16.76
CA ARG A 71 2.40 5.01 -17.85
C ARG A 71 1.80 3.61 -18.06
N ASN A 72 0.67 3.32 -17.47
CA ASN A 72 0.05 2.01 -17.58
C ASN A 72 -1.47 2.17 -17.73
N ASN A 73 -2.01 1.72 -18.85
CA ASN A 73 -3.45 1.74 -19.12
C ASN A 73 -4.17 0.47 -18.63
N SER A 74 -3.63 -0.17 -17.58
CA SER A 74 -4.30 -1.32 -16.99
C SER A 74 -5.58 -0.92 -16.28
N THR A 75 -6.51 -1.87 -16.14
CA THR A 75 -7.74 -1.70 -15.36
C THR A 75 -7.47 -1.19 -13.94
N ARG A 76 -6.35 -1.63 -13.35
CA ARG A 76 -5.87 -1.17 -12.04
C ARG A 76 -5.59 0.33 -12.02
N THR A 77 -4.88 0.83 -13.04
CA THR A 77 -4.54 2.26 -13.14
C THR A 77 -5.77 3.13 -13.33
N VAL A 78 -6.72 2.67 -14.15
CA VAL A 78 -7.99 3.38 -14.37
C VAL A 78 -8.78 3.49 -13.07
N LYS A 79 -8.92 2.41 -12.30
CA LYS A 79 -9.56 2.40 -10.98
C LYS A 79 -8.86 3.34 -9.99
N ALA A 80 -7.53 3.32 -9.95
CA ALA A 80 -6.77 4.22 -9.07
C ALA A 80 -6.93 5.69 -9.47
N VAL A 81 -6.93 6.03 -10.75
CA VAL A 81 -7.20 7.40 -11.21
C VAL A 81 -8.63 7.80 -10.85
N SER A 82 -9.63 6.92 -11.02
CA SER A 82 -10.98 7.19 -10.55
C SER A 82 -11.02 7.52 -9.06
N LYS A 83 -10.38 6.70 -8.21
CA LYS A 83 -10.24 6.94 -6.76
C LYS A 83 -9.54 8.27 -6.47
N LEU A 84 -8.48 8.60 -7.21
CA LEU A 84 -7.75 9.85 -7.05
C LEU A 84 -8.65 11.08 -7.28
N PHE A 85 -9.51 11.04 -8.30
CA PHE A 85 -10.40 12.15 -8.65
C PHE A 85 -11.67 12.20 -7.80
N SER A 86 -12.22 11.06 -7.39
CA SER A 86 -13.44 11.00 -6.58
C SER A 86 -13.22 11.21 -5.07
N GLU A 87 -12.09 10.76 -4.53
CA GLU A 87 -11.84 10.78 -3.09
C GLU A 87 -10.71 11.72 -2.69
N ILE A 88 -9.50 11.53 -3.26
CA ILE A 88 -8.28 12.22 -2.79
C ILE A 88 -8.32 13.70 -3.20
N GLY A 89 -8.70 13.99 -4.42
CA GLY A 89 -8.79 15.36 -4.93
C GLY A 89 -9.71 16.27 -4.10
N PRO A 90 -10.99 15.89 -3.89
CA PRO A 90 -11.92 16.66 -3.07
C PRO A 90 -11.47 16.82 -1.61
N ARG A 91 -10.93 15.78 -0.97
CA ARG A 91 -10.42 15.86 0.42
C ARG A 91 -9.26 16.83 0.56
N SER A 92 -8.41 16.91 -0.45
CA SER A 92 -7.25 17.81 -0.46
C SER A 92 -7.58 19.21 -1.02
N ALA A 93 -8.84 19.55 -1.28
CA ALA A 93 -9.24 20.79 -1.98
C ALA A 93 -8.80 22.04 -1.21
N SER A 94 -8.91 22.05 0.12
CA SER A 94 -8.56 23.20 0.97
C SER A 94 -7.05 23.44 1.10
N ARG A 95 -6.21 22.42 0.83
CA ARG A 95 -4.77 22.49 1.04
C ARG A 95 -4.06 23.02 -0.23
N PRO A 96 -3.23 24.07 -0.15
CA PRO A 96 -2.54 24.62 -1.33
C PRO A 96 -1.37 23.77 -1.83
N GLY A 97 -0.90 22.77 -1.05
CA GLY A 97 0.21 21.86 -1.37
C GLY A 97 0.64 21.02 -0.16
N GLY A 98 1.65 20.16 -0.33
CA GLY A 98 2.11 19.28 0.75
C GLY A 98 1.07 18.23 1.11
N TYR A 99 0.52 17.55 0.12
CA TYR A 99 -0.52 16.54 0.28
C TYR A 99 -0.01 15.23 0.87
N THR A 100 1.30 15.04 0.90
CA THR A 100 1.94 13.81 1.38
C THR A 100 2.82 14.07 2.59
N ARG A 101 2.88 13.07 3.50
CA ARG A 101 3.76 13.04 4.67
C ARG A 101 4.70 11.86 4.57
N ILE A 102 5.95 12.04 5.02
CA ILE A 102 6.94 10.96 5.13
C ILE A 102 7.29 10.78 6.60
N VAL A 103 6.97 9.62 7.14
CA VAL A 103 7.27 9.22 8.53
C VAL A 103 8.45 8.25 8.49
N LYS A 104 9.58 8.61 9.14
CA LYS A 104 10.76 7.75 9.20
C LYS A 104 10.54 6.61 10.19
N LEU A 105 10.96 5.38 9.83
CA LEU A 105 10.82 4.16 10.65
C LEU A 105 12.18 3.70 11.16
N GLY A 106 13.24 4.03 10.87
CA GLY A 106 14.53 3.45 11.24
C GLY A 106 15.09 2.52 10.15
N PRO A 107 16.22 1.88 10.42
CA PRO A 107 16.87 0.98 9.48
C PRO A 107 16.16 -0.37 9.38
N ARG A 108 16.21 -0.98 8.20
CA ARG A 108 15.75 -2.36 7.98
C ARG A 108 16.81 -3.33 8.53
N GLN A 109 16.35 -4.43 9.18
CA GLN A 109 17.26 -5.38 9.83
C GLN A 109 18.25 -6.07 8.87
N SER A 110 17.85 -6.32 7.62
CA SER A 110 18.65 -7.10 6.67
C SER A 110 19.84 -6.33 6.09
N ASP A 111 19.67 -5.05 5.75
CA ASP A 111 20.67 -4.24 5.01
C ASP A 111 20.82 -2.83 5.56
N SER A 112 20.28 -2.55 6.74
CA SER A 112 20.31 -1.23 7.39
C SER A 112 19.79 -0.08 6.52
N ALA A 113 19.01 -0.37 5.46
CA ALA A 113 18.43 0.65 4.61
C ALA A 113 17.42 1.50 5.41
N PRO A 114 17.50 2.85 5.35
CA PRO A 114 16.56 3.71 6.05
C PRO A 114 15.15 3.56 5.45
N MET A 115 14.20 3.12 6.26
CA MET A 115 12.80 2.91 5.88
C MET A 115 11.94 4.12 6.24
N ALA A 116 10.85 4.29 5.49
CA ALA A 116 9.86 5.31 5.78
C ALA A 116 8.46 4.88 5.28
N TYR A 117 7.43 5.39 5.93
CA TYR A 117 6.10 5.46 5.36
C TYR A 117 5.97 6.73 4.53
N ILE A 118 5.29 6.63 3.40
CA ILE A 118 4.71 7.78 2.71
C ILE A 118 3.20 7.61 2.72
N GLU A 119 2.48 8.66 3.09
CA GLU A 119 1.02 8.65 3.29
C GLU A 119 0.40 9.97 2.85
N TRP A 120 -0.91 9.95 2.60
CA TRP A 120 -1.69 11.17 2.38
C TRP A 120 -2.01 11.82 3.72
N VAL A 121 -1.93 13.15 3.78
CA VAL A 121 -2.17 13.89 5.03
C VAL A 121 -3.66 13.95 5.39
N ASP A 122 -4.52 14.07 4.39
CA ASP A 122 -5.96 14.32 4.57
C ASP A 122 -6.82 13.04 4.51
N ILE A 123 -6.20 11.86 4.43
CA ILE A 123 -6.89 10.57 4.40
C ILE A 123 -6.59 9.84 5.70
N ALA A 124 -7.64 9.45 6.43
CA ALA A 124 -7.49 8.53 7.54
C ALA A 124 -6.96 7.20 7.00
N VAL A 125 -5.77 6.80 7.43
CA VAL A 125 -5.20 5.49 7.10
C VAL A 125 -6.01 4.47 7.87
N VAL A 126 -6.70 3.58 7.16
CA VAL A 126 -7.21 2.35 7.77
C VAL A 126 -5.96 1.54 8.15
N GLU A 127 -5.71 1.38 9.43
CA GLU A 127 -4.59 0.57 9.92
C GLU A 127 -4.89 -0.91 9.63
N GLU A 128 -4.52 -1.39 8.45
CA GLU A 128 -4.47 -2.83 8.13
C GLU A 128 -3.20 -3.51 8.66
N ASP A 129 -2.28 -2.75 9.27
CA ASP A 129 -1.06 -3.26 9.89
C ASP A 129 -1.16 -3.25 11.43
N ALA A 130 -2.16 -3.91 12.01
CA ALA A 130 -1.97 -4.44 13.35
C ALA A 130 -0.94 -5.58 13.24
N PRO A 131 0.19 -5.55 13.98
CA PRO A 131 1.06 -6.72 14.04
C PRO A 131 0.22 -7.88 14.54
N VAL A 132 0.14 -8.95 13.74
CA VAL A 132 -0.39 -10.22 14.21
C VAL A 132 0.42 -10.56 15.45
N ALA A 133 -0.19 -10.41 16.62
CA ALA A 133 0.34 -10.92 17.86
C ALA A 133 0.49 -12.43 17.66
N GLU A 134 1.72 -12.93 17.71
CA GLU A 134 2.01 -14.35 17.78
C GLU A 134 1.10 -14.97 18.86
N PRO A 135 0.39 -16.07 18.56
CA PRO A 135 -0.34 -16.76 19.61
C PRO A 135 0.68 -17.27 20.63
N ALA A 136 0.61 -16.70 21.82
CA ALA A 136 1.36 -17.19 22.98
C ALA A 136 1.21 -18.70 23.07
N LYS A 137 2.36 -19.40 23.11
CA LYS A 137 2.47 -20.82 23.43
C LYS A 137 1.56 -21.15 24.60
N ALA A 138 0.48 -21.84 24.33
CA ALA A 138 -0.29 -22.52 25.39
C ALA A 138 0.58 -23.63 25.97
N GLU A 139 0.92 -23.41 27.20
CA GLU A 139 1.60 -24.32 28.12
C GLU A 139 0.84 -25.66 28.26
N LYS A 140 1.58 -26.75 28.16
CA LYS A 140 1.12 -28.10 28.41
C LYS A 140 0.69 -28.23 29.86
N ALA A 141 -0.49 -28.75 30.11
CA ALA A 141 -0.84 -29.42 31.36
C ALA A 141 -1.61 -30.72 31.10
N PRO A 142 -1.60 -31.72 32.03
CA PRO A 142 -1.26 -33.08 31.67
C PRO A 142 -2.47 -34.03 31.56
N LYS A 143 -2.16 -35.22 31.00
CA LYS A 143 -2.99 -36.41 30.90
C LYS A 143 -3.68 -36.79 32.19
N GLU A 144 -4.95 -37.14 32.12
CA GLU A 144 -5.52 -38.26 32.86
C GLU A 144 -6.61 -38.96 32.03
N ALA A 145 -6.36 -40.20 31.67
CA ALA A 145 -7.35 -41.21 31.35
C ALA A 145 -7.74 -41.90 32.67
N PRO A 146 -8.83 -42.68 32.84
CA PRO A 146 -9.14 -43.81 32.02
C PRO A 146 -10.62 -44.26 31.93
N LYS A 147 -10.81 -45.26 31.08
CA LYS A 147 -11.63 -46.49 31.16
C LYS A 147 -13.13 -46.51 30.86
N LYS A 148 -13.40 -47.31 29.84
CA LYS A 148 -14.33 -48.47 29.76
C LYS A 148 -15.83 -48.21 30.01
N ALA A 149 -16.68 -48.61 29.11
CA ALA A 149 -17.21 -49.93 28.76
C ALA A 149 -18.34 -49.72 27.72
N ALA A 150 -18.32 -50.45 26.73
CA ALA A 150 -18.97 -51.71 26.41
C ALA A 150 -20.31 -51.55 25.66
N LYS A 151 -20.27 -52.17 24.47
CA LYS A 151 -21.24 -53.16 23.94
C LYS A 151 -22.72 -52.74 23.85
N ALA A 152 -23.35 -52.79 22.75
CA ALA A 152 -23.74 -53.95 21.94
C ALA A 152 -24.78 -53.54 20.88
N LYS A 153 -24.64 -54.20 19.70
CA LYS A 153 -25.69 -54.91 18.95
C LYS A 153 -26.84 -54.02 18.44
N LYS A 154 -27.27 -54.12 17.26
CA LYS A 154 -27.50 -55.15 16.25
C LYS A 154 -28.36 -54.49 15.17
N GLU A 155 -28.05 -54.76 13.94
CA GLU A 155 -28.93 -55.42 12.95
C GLU A 155 -30.36 -54.87 12.96
N ASP A 156 -30.94 -54.51 11.86
CA ASP A 156 -31.26 -55.16 10.62
C ASP A 156 -32.06 -54.25 9.73
N GLU A 157 -31.88 -54.50 8.48
CA GLU A 157 -32.82 -54.78 7.38
C GLU A 157 -33.46 -53.56 6.73
N ALA A 158 -33.10 -53.33 5.49
CA ALA A 158 -33.60 -53.89 4.23
C ALA A 158 -34.82 -53.16 3.67
N ALA A 159 -34.65 -52.84 2.42
CA ALA A 159 -35.65 -52.85 1.32
C ALA A 159 -36.77 -51.78 1.34
N GLU A 160 -36.78 -50.95 0.42
CA GLU A 160 -37.44 -50.99 -0.90
C GLU A 160 -36.99 -49.82 -1.78
#